data_d03e495b9d603d515529ae7a85e831f3
#
_entry.id   d03e495b9d603d515529ae7a85e831f3
#
_cell.length_a   1.000
_cell.length_b   1.000
_cell.length_c   1.000
_cell.angle_alpha   90.00
_cell.angle_beta   90.00
_cell.angle_gamma   90.00
#
_symmetry.space_group_name_H-M   'P 1'
#
loop_
_entity.id
_entity.type
_entity.pdbx_description
1 polymer ?
#
loop_
_entity_poly.entity_id
_entity_poly.type
_entity_poly.pdbx_seq_one_letter_code
_entity_poly.pdbx_strand_id
1 'polypeptide(L)'
;FRVNPFAKVLLCTTSLLLAIVVLPSTIFASVDYTTVYARAFALLAAEPYVKKGFQVREDYWAGDLASGEKKALRQQLFKGNEYWFWLGTEVDRAKESVHIYNSDGELAEQPDSWAKDHLAAAHIIPKTTGTYFIIVSVEESPAARTHWALVYGFR
;
A
#
# COMPACT_ATOMS: atom_id res chain seq x y z
N PHE A 1 -96.01 -4.73 12.13
CA PHE A 1 -95.42 -4.49 13.47
C PHE A 1 -94.00 -4.94 13.59
N ARG A 2 -93.19 -3.97 13.95
CA ARG A 2 -91.92 -4.04 14.69
C ARG A 2 -90.77 -4.85 14.08
N VAL A 3 -89.86 -4.17 13.43
CA VAL A 3 -88.73 -3.46 13.99
C VAL A 3 -87.58 -4.34 14.47
N ASN A 4 -86.55 -4.38 13.67
CA ASN A 4 -85.12 -4.27 14.02
C ASN A 4 -84.70 -4.54 15.47
N PRO A 5 -83.47 -5.04 15.69
CA PRO A 5 -82.29 -4.21 15.37
C PRO A 5 -80.92 -4.93 15.17
N PHE A 6 -80.09 -4.18 14.50
CA PHE A 6 -78.63 -4.10 14.71
C PHE A 6 -77.76 -5.38 14.64
N ALA A 7 -77.34 -5.67 13.44
CA ALA A 7 -76.08 -6.40 13.24
C ALA A 7 -74.92 -5.42 13.48
N LYS A 8 -74.23 -5.54 14.59
CA LYS A 8 -72.95 -4.90 14.83
C LYS A 8 -71.90 -5.63 14.00
N VAL A 9 -71.48 -4.97 12.94
CA VAL A 9 -70.26 -5.37 12.18
C VAL A 9 -69.05 -5.01 13.03
N LEU A 10 -68.42 -6.07 13.57
CA LEU A 10 -67.15 -5.90 14.27
C LEU A 10 -66.03 -5.84 13.21
N LEU A 11 -65.57 -4.65 12.89
CA LEU A 11 -64.38 -4.49 12.05
C LEU A 11 -63.14 -4.90 12.87
N CYS A 12 -62.62 -6.09 12.57
CA CYS A 12 -61.36 -6.53 13.09
C CYS A 12 -60.24 -5.95 12.20
N THR A 13 -59.68 -4.82 12.63
CA THR A 13 -58.48 -4.26 11.98
C THR A 13 -57.24 -5.08 12.39
N THR A 14 -56.84 -6.01 11.55
CA THR A 14 -55.55 -6.67 11.68
C THR A 14 -54.45 -5.72 11.25
N SER A 15 -53.82 -5.10 12.24
CA SER A 15 -52.61 -4.28 12.05
C SER A 15 -51.46 -5.23 11.68
N LEU A 16 -51.10 -5.26 10.39
CA LEU A 16 -49.94 -5.98 9.91
C LEU A 16 -48.67 -5.16 10.26
N LEU A 17 -48.04 -5.53 11.38
CA LEU A 17 -46.72 -5.00 11.77
C LEU A 17 -45.67 -5.55 10.79
N LEU A 18 -45.31 -4.71 9.80
CA LEU A 18 -44.18 -4.97 8.90
C LEU A 18 -42.87 -4.79 9.69
N ALA A 19 -42.33 -5.87 10.23
CA ALA A 19 -41.01 -5.86 10.85
C ALA A 19 -39.95 -5.70 9.75
N ILE A 20 -39.41 -4.47 9.61
CA ILE A 20 -38.24 -4.20 8.76
C ILE A 20 -37.04 -4.82 9.47
N VAL A 21 -36.62 -6.00 9.01
CA VAL A 21 -35.36 -6.62 9.43
C VAL A 21 -34.24 -5.82 8.77
N VAL A 22 -33.66 -4.89 9.50
CA VAL A 22 -32.42 -4.24 9.10
C VAL A 22 -31.29 -5.24 9.30
N LEU A 23 -30.92 -5.93 8.23
CA LEU A 23 -29.72 -6.75 8.20
C LEU A 23 -28.50 -5.83 8.35
N PRO A 24 -27.60 -6.08 9.31
CA PRO A 24 -26.36 -5.33 9.37
C PRO A 24 -25.57 -5.65 8.08
N SER A 25 -25.37 -4.64 7.24
CA SER A 25 -24.45 -4.75 6.11
C SER A 25 -23.05 -4.91 6.70
N THR A 26 -22.57 -6.14 6.77
CA THR A 26 -21.17 -6.41 7.07
C THR A 26 -20.36 -5.84 5.91
N ILE A 27 -19.79 -4.67 6.12
CA ILE A 27 -18.79 -4.08 5.21
C ILE A 27 -17.57 -5.00 5.33
N PHE A 28 -17.44 -5.95 4.41
CA PHE A 28 -16.18 -6.65 4.22
C PHE A 28 -15.23 -5.59 3.66
N ALA A 29 -14.26 -5.14 4.48
CA ALA A 29 -13.14 -4.38 3.98
C ALA A 29 -12.47 -5.28 2.92
N SER A 30 -12.54 -4.87 1.65
CA SER A 30 -11.81 -5.57 0.59
C SER A 30 -10.33 -5.40 0.89
N VAL A 31 -9.64 -6.50 1.13
CA VAL A 31 -8.18 -6.49 1.24
C VAL A 31 -7.66 -6.07 -0.14
N ASP A 32 -6.88 -5.00 -0.18
CA ASP A 32 -6.23 -4.58 -1.41
C ASP A 32 -5.09 -5.54 -1.74
N TYR A 33 -5.42 -6.57 -2.51
CA TYR A 33 -4.47 -7.60 -2.92
C TYR A 33 -3.32 -7.05 -3.75
N THR A 34 -3.50 -5.95 -4.46
CA THR A 34 -2.46 -5.34 -5.30
C THR A 34 -1.30 -4.83 -4.46
N THR A 35 -1.59 -4.13 -3.35
CA THR A 35 -0.58 -3.69 -2.39
C THR A 35 0.11 -4.88 -1.69
N VAL A 36 -0.65 -5.94 -1.38
CA VAL A 36 -0.09 -7.17 -0.78
C VAL A 36 0.92 -7.83 -1.73
N TYR A 37 0.60 -7.94 -3.01
CA TYR A 37 1.51 -8.50 -4.01
C TYR A 37 2.73 -7.59 -4.23
N ALA A 38 2.55 -6.29 -4.36
CA ALA A 38 3.65 -5.34 -4.48
C ALA A 38 4.64 -5.48 -3.31
N ARG A 39 4.13 -5.57 -2.07
CA ARG A 39 4.96 -5.83 -0.89
C ARG A 39 5.66 -7.18 -0.94
N ALA A 40 4.99 -8.23 -1.37
CA ALA A 40 5.59 -9.56 -1.50
C ALA A 40 6.78 -9.54 -2.47
N PHE A 41 6.67 -8.86 -3.60
CA PHE A 41 7.77 -8.69 -4.55
C PHE A 41 8.93 -7.89 -3.96
N ALA A 42 8.65 -6.80 -3.23
CA ALA A 42 9.68 -6.04 -2.54
C ALA A 42 10.43 -6.90 -1.49
N LEU A 43 9.73 -7.75 -0.74
CA LEU A 43 10.33 -8.68 0.21
C LEU A 43 11.16 -9.78 -0.47
N LEU A 44 10.72 -10.29 -1.63
CA LEU A 44 11.52 -11.21 -2.44
C LEU A 44 12.82 -10.57 -2.90
N ALA A 45 12.80 -9.30 -3.31
CA ALA A 45 14.00 -8.55 -3.66
C ALA A 45 14.96 -8.38 -2.46
N ALA A 46 14.43 -8.30 -1.24
CA ALA A 46 15.22 -8.18 0.00
C ALA A 46 15.84 -9.51 0.46
N GLU A 47 15.29 -10.66 0.08
CA GLU A 47 15.71 -11.97 0.60
C GLU A 47 17.23 -12.26 0.51
N PRO A 48 17.93 -11.98 -0.61
CA PRO A 48 19.36 -12.21 -0.69
C PRO A 48 20.19 -11.37 0.29
N TYR A 49 19.65 -10.23 0.71
CA TYR A 49 20.31 -9.30 1.65
C TYR A 49 20.07 -9.70 3.09
N VAL A 50 18.91 -10.27 3.41
CA VAL A 50 18.64 -10.89 4.73
C VAL A 50 19.70 -11.95 5.03
N LYS A 51 20.05 -12.78 4.05
CA LYS A 51 21.14 -13.77 4.16
C LYS A 51 22.51 -13.14 4.40
N LYS A 52 22.69 -11.85 4.07
CA LYS A 52 23.90 -11.07 4.33
C LYS A 52 23.86 -10.27 5.64
N GLY A 53 22.84 -10.49 6.46
CA GLY A 53 22.72 -9.89 7.79
C GLY A 53 21.86 -8.63 7.87
N PHE A 54 21.19 -8.21 6.79
CA PHE A 54 20.24 -7.10 6.84
C PHE A 54 18.96 -7.50 7.57
N GLN A 55 18.50 -6.62 8.44
CA GLN A 55 17.24 -6.77 9.16
C GLN A 55 16.18 -5.94 8.45
N VAL A 56 15.22 -6.60 7.81
CA VAL A 56 14.09 -5.92 7.14
C VAL A 56 13.10 -5.47 8.20
N ARG A 57 12.64 -4.22 8.07
CA ARG A 57 11.65 -3.63 8.96
C ARG A 57 10.24 -4.13 8.62
N GLU A 58 9.37 -4.15 9.62
CA GLU A 58 7.96 -4.50 9.45
C GLU A 58 7.16 -3.36 8.81
N ASP A 59 7.52 -2.13 9.12
CA ASP A 59 6.96 -0.92 8.53
C ASP A 59 7.43 -0.75 7.08
N TYR A 60 6.52 -0.30 6.23
CA TYR A 60 6.74 -0.11 4.80
C TYR A 60 5.87 1.01 4.26
N TRP A 61 6.19 1.51 3.09
CA TRP A 61 5.35 2.44 2.34
C TRP A 61 4.69 1.72 1.18
N ALA A 62 3.50 2.17 0.83
CA ALA A 62 2.78 1.69 -0.33
C ALA A 62 1.90 2.80 -0.90
N GLY A 63 1.54 2.65 -2.15
CA GLY A 63 0.67 3.56 -2.87
C GLY A 63 0.47 3.12 -4.30
N ASP A 64 -0.04 4.02 -5.11
CA ASP A 64 -0.18 3.83 -6.54
C ASP A 64 0.28 5.08 -7.29
N LEU A 65 0.86 4.88 -8.47
CA LEU A 65 1.36 5.93 -9.35
C LEU A 65 0.96 5.64 -10.80
N ALA A 66 0.67 6.69 -11.57
CA ALA A 66 0.60 6.59 -13.02
C ALA A 66 2.02 6.62 -13.62
N SER A 67 2.15 6.19 -14.88
CA SER A 67 3.41 6.30 -15.62
C SER A 67 3.91 7.75 -15.63
N GLY A 68 5.17 7.94 -15.29
CA GLY A 68 5.82 9.25 -15.20
C GLY A 68 5.64 9.96 -13.85
N GLU A 69 4.81 9.44 -12.93
CA GLU A 69 4.64 10.00 -11.60
C GLU A 69 5.73 9.55 -10.62
N LYS A 70 5.98 10.39 -9.62
CA LYS A 70 6.96 10.16 -8.57
C LYS A 70 6.36 10.45 -7.20
N LYS A 71 6.85 9.74 -6.18
CA LYS A 71 6.52 9.98 -4.78
C LYS A 71 7.80 10.18 -3.97
N ALA A 72 7.87 11.28 -3.24
CA ALA A 72 8.94 11.53 -2.28
C ALA A 72 8.51 11.03 -0.88
N LEU A 73 9.39 10.27 -0.26
CA LEU A 73 9.25 9.79 1.11
C LEU A 73 10.40 10.37 1.93
N ARG A 74 10.12 10.74 3.18
CA ARG A 74 11.13 11.24 4.12
C ARG A 74 11.47 10.16 5.11
N GLN A 75 12.76 9.92 5.32
CA GLN A 75 13.25 8.95 6.29
C GLN A 75 14.47 9.49 7.04
N GLN A 76 14.46 9.33 8.35
CA GLN A 76 15.63 9.56 9.19
C GLN A 76 16.58 8.38 9.04
N LEU A 77 17.82 8.63 8.62
CA LEU A 77 18.87 7.64 8.55
C LEU A 77 20.02 8.03 9.48
N PHE A 78 20.71 7.01 10.00
CA PHE A 78 21.75 7.18 10.99
C PHE A 78 23.12 6.81 10.41
N LYS A 79 24.10 7.69 10.59
CA LYS A 79 25.50 7.37 10.29
C LYS A 79 25.94 6.15 11.12
N GLY A 80 26.66 5.27 10.48
CA GLY A 80 27.14 4.02 11.09
C GLY A 80 26.31 2.79 10.75
N ASN A 81 25.13 2.99 10.16
CA ASN A 81 24.32 1.92 9.61
C ASN A 81 24.44 1.89 8.09
N GLU A 82 24.15 0.76 7.51
CA GLU A 82 24.02 0.52 6.07
C GLU A 82 22.57 0.15 5.78
N TYR A 83 21.95 0.80 4.78
CA TYR A 83 20.52 0.63 4.47
C TYR A 83 20.33 0.18 3.04
N TRP A 84 19.36 -0.68 2.83
CA TRP A 84 18.76 -0.98 1.54
C TRP A 84 17.27 -0.67 1.56
N PHE A 85 16.78 -0.15 0.43
CA PHE A 85 15.38 0.09 0.14
C PHE A 85 15.00 -0.74 -1.08
N TRP A 86 14.00 -1.61 -0.98
CA TRP A 86 13.56 -2.51 -2.05
C TRP A 86 12.14 -2.12 -2.45
N LEU A 87 11.96 -1.84 -3.74
CA LEU A 87 10.71 -1.45 -4.35
C LEU A 87 10.19 -2.60 -5.19
N GLY A 88 8.88 -2.86 -5.12
CA GLY A 88 8.21 -3.87 -5.92
C GLY A 88 6.82 -3.41 -6.34
N THR A 89 6.36 -3.94 -7.47
CA THR A 89 5.00 -3.78 -7.99
C THR A 89 4.42 -5.10 -8.46
N GLU A 90 3.10 -5.19 -8.54
CA GLU A 90 2.37 -6.33 -9.09
C GLU A 90 2.35 -6.37 -10.62
N VAL A 91 2.80 -5.33 -11.30
CA VAL A 91 2.75 -5.21 -12.76
C VAL A 91 4.07 -5.65 -13.38
N ASP A 92 4.13 -6.86 -13.90
CA ASP A 92 5.36 -7.51 -14.43
C ASP A 92 6.16 -6.66 -15.44
N ARG A 93 5.47 -5.85 -16.25
CA ARG A 93 6.10 -5.03 -17.29
C ARG A 93 6.24 -3.56 -16.92
N ALA A 94 5.96 -3.21 -15.67
CA ALA A 94 6.25 -1.87 -15.18
C ALA A 94 7.76 -1.67 -15.06
N LYS A 95 8.23 -0.46 -15.37
CA LYS A 95 9.58 0.00 -15.07
C LYS A 95 9.49 1.00 -13.95
N GLU A 96 10.15 0.68 -12.87
CA GLU A 96 10.18 1.55 -11.69
C GLU A 96 11.62 1.79 -11.22
N SER A 97 11.79 2.86 -10.49
CA SER A 97 13.07 3.22 -9.88
C SER A 97 12.88 3.74 -8.46
N VAL A 98 13.92 3.58 -7.68
CA VAL A 98 14.03 4.19 -6.35
C VAL A 98 15.39 4.85 -6.24
N HIS A 99 15.42 6.10 -5.80
CA HIS A 99 16.63 6.89 -5.62
C HIS A 99 16.64 7.57 -4.26
N ILE A 100 17.83 7.77 -3.69
CA ILE A 100 18.00 8.37 -2.37
C ILE A 100 18.81 9.66 -2.49
N TYR A 101 18.24 10.74 -1.97
CA TYR A 101 18.85 12.06 -1.94
C TYR A 101 19.06 12.52 -0.49
N ASN A 102 20.13 13.28 -0.27
CA ASN A 102 20.34 13.95 1.02
C ASN A 102 19.45 15.21 1.15
N SER A 103 19.55 15.91 2.27
CA SER A 103 18.78 17.13 2.53
C SER A 103 19.14 18.30 1.61
N ASP A 104 20.29 18.27 0.95
CA ASP A 104 20.73 19.27 -0.03
C ASP A 104 20.26 18.95 -1.45
N GLY A 105 19.54 17.83 -1.64
CA GLY A 105 19.05 17.38 -2.94
C GLY A 105 20.09 16.67 -3.79
N GLU A 106 21.21 16.27 -3.21
CA GLU A 106 22.27 15.52 -3.90
C GLU A 106 22.00 14.01 -3.81
N LEU A 107 22.29 13.29 -4.90
CA LEU A 107 22.18 11.84 -4.94
C LEU A 107 23.16 11.22 -3.93
N ALA A 108 22.63 10.42 -3.00
CA ALA A 108 23.36 9.87 -1.87
C ALA A 108 23.49 8.34 -1.89
N GLU A 109 22.89 7.69 -2.88
CA GLU A 109 22.92 6.23 -3.00
C GLU A 109 24.28 5.72 -3.47
N GLN A 110 24.55 4.44 -3.18
CA GLN A 110 25.74 3.73 -3.62
C GLN A 110 25.57 3.23 -5.08
N PRO A 111 26.69 3.05 -5.83
CA PRO A 111 26.67 2.64 -7.23
C PRO A 111 26.10 1.24 -7.50
N ASP A 112 25.96 0.40 -6.47
CA ASP A 112 25.39 -0.94 -6.55
C ASP A 112 23.86 -0.98 -6.38
N SER A 113 23.22 0.20 -6.30
CA SER A 113 21.77 0.35 -6.47
C SER A 113 21.37 -0.15 -7.87
N TRP A 114 20.18 -0.76 -7.98
CA TRP A 114 19.76 -1.42 -9.22
C TRP A 114 18.26 -1.30 -9.48
N ALA A 115 17.89 -1.40 -10.74
CA ALA A 115 16.50 -1.57 -11.18
C ALA A 115 16.45 -2.65 -12.25
N LYS A 116 15.53 -3.59 -12.13
CA LYS A 116 15.35 -4.69 -13.06
C LYS A 116 13.91 -5.18 -13.04
N ASP A 117 13.31 -5.26 -14.23
CA ASP A 117 11.92 -5.66 -14.39
C ASP A 117 11.00 -4.76 -13.54
N HIS A 118 10.10 -5.33 -12.78
CA HIS A 118 9.18 -4.64 -11.86
C HIS A 118 9.73 -4.51 -10.43
N LEU A 119 11.06 -4.50 -10.29
CA LEU A 119 11.77 -4.39 -9.01
C LEU A 119 12.87 -3.33 -9.10
N ALA A 120 13.09 -2.62 -8.02
CA ALA A 120 14.25 -1.74 -7.89
C ALA A 120 14.78 -1.74 -6.45
N ALA A 121 16.04 -1.41 -6.29
CA ALA A 121 16.63 -1.29 -4.96
C ALA A 121 17.68 -0.18 -4.90
N ALA A 122 17.66 0.59 -3.83
CA ALA A 122 18.64 1.62 -3.56
C ALA A 122 19.41 1.31 -2.28
N HIS A 123 20.74 1.45 -2.37
CA HIS A 123 21.69 1.21 -1.29
C HIS A 123 22.27 2.52 -0.79
N ILE A 124 22.34 2.71 0.52
CA ILE A 124 22.98 3.89 1.10
C ILE A 124 23.77 3.54 2.36
N ILE A 125 24.94 4.17 2.48
CA ILE A 125 25.73 4.26 3.70
C ILE A 125 25.75 5.75 4.08
N PRO A 126 24.88 6.20 5.02
CA PRO A 126 24.76 7.62 5.34
C PRO A 126 26.08 8.21 5.84
N LYS A 127 26.54 9.29 5.23
CA LYS A 127 27.72 10.04 5.69
C LYS A 127 27.44 10.84 6.96
N THR A 128 26.18 11.26 7.11
CA THR A 128 25.69 12.01 8.27
C THR A 128 24.34 11.47 8.71
N THR A 129 24.07 11.51 10.02
CA THR A 129 22.73 11.28 10.56
C THR A 129 21.84 12.44 10.20
N GLY A 130 20.68 12.17 9.61
CA GLY A 130 19.76 13.22 9.20
C GLY A 130 18.61 12.70 8.34
N THR A 131 17.86 13.64 7.79
CA THR A 131 16.74 13.36 6.88
C THR A 131 17.26 13.11 5.47
N TYR A 132 16.79 12.01 4.88
CA TYR A 132 17.00 11.65 3.48
C TYR A 132 15.65 11.55 2.77
N PHE A 133 15.67 11.73 1.47
CA PHE A 133 14.47 11.65 0.63
C PHE A 133 14.60 10.45 -0.29
N ILE A 134 13.66 9.54 -0.18
CA ILE A 134 13.56 8.36 -1.02
C ILE A 134 12.51 8.66 -2.10
N ILE A 135 12.94 8.69 -3.36
CA ILE A 135 12.08 8.98 -4.50
C ILE A 135 11.70 7.69 -5.19
N VAL A 136 10.43 7.33 -5.09
CA VAL A 136 9.83 6.21 -5.82
C VAL A 136 9.25 6.75 -7.12
N SER A 137 9.49 6.06 -8.23
CA SER A 137 9.04 6.46 -9.56
C SER A 137 8.50 5.25 -10.32
N VAL A 138 7.36 5.41 -10.98
CA VAL A 138 6.89 4.51 -12.04
C VAL A 138 7.19 5.20 -13.36
N GLU A 139 8.22 4.74 -14.07
CA GLU A 139 8.68 5.37 -15.32
C GLU A 139 7.78 4.99 -16.48
N GLU A 140 7.46 3.70 -16.61
CA GLU A 140 6.57 3.13 -17.60
C GLU A 140 5.72 2.03 -16.98
N SER A 141 4.44 1.95 -17.34
CA SER A 141 3.59 0.84 -16.95
C SER A 141 2.47 0.65 -17.98
N PRO A 142 2.07 -0.61 -18.28
CA PRO A 142 0.89 -0.89 -19.08
C PRO A 142 -0.42 -0.64 -18.32
N ALA A 143 -0.37 -0.52 -16.99
CA ALA A 143 -1.53 -0.22 -16.15
C ALA A 143 -1.75 1.30 -16.03
N ALA A 144 -3.01 1.74 -15.93
CA ALA A 144 -3.34 3.14 -15.69
C ALA A 144 -2.81 3.65 -14.34
N ARG A 145 -2.86 2.81 -13.33
CA ARG A 145 -2.25 2.99 -11.99
C ARG A 145 -1.45 1.75 -11.64
N THR A 146 -0.26 1.93 -11.15
CA THR A 146 0.64 0.85 -10.70
C THR A 146 0.79 0.94 -9.20
N HIS A 147 0.35 -0.09 -8.50
CA HIS A 147 0.53 -0.18 -7.06
C HIS A 147 1.97 -0.60 -6.77
N TRP A 148 2.57 0.07 -5.83
CA TRP A 148 3.94 -0.18 -5.40
C TRP A 148 4.03 -0.33 -3.89
N ALA A 149 5.03 -1.04 -3.46
CA ALA A 149 5.42 -1.09 -2.05
C ALA A 149 6.94 -0.96 -1.92
N LEU A 150 7.38 -0.22 -0.93
CA LEU A 150 8.77 -0.02 -0.58
C LEU A 150 9.01 -0.56 0.83
N VAL A 151 9.85 -1.56 0.94
CA VAL A 151 10.35 -2.07 2.22
C VAL A 151 11.81 -1.66 2.40
N TYR A 152 12.30 -1.61 3.62
CA TYR A 152 13.69 -1.28 3.88
C TYR A 152 14.26 -2.11 5.02
N GLY A 153 15.57 -2.18 5.06
CA GLY A 153 16.32 -2.87 6.10
C GLY A 153 17.67 -2.24 6.31
N PHE A 154 18.32 -2.62 7.39
CA PHE A 154 19.65 -2.11 7.77
C PHE A 154 20.47 -3.18 8.48
N ARG A 155 21.76 -2.94 8.57
CA ARG A 155 22.72 -3.65 9.39
C ARG A 155 23.78 -2.72 9.96
#